data_bafc91f1060f1c0d27aff8395e1da2e1
#
_entry.id   bafc91f1060f1c0d27aff8395e1da2e1
#
_cell.length_a   1.000
_cell.length_b   1.000
_cell.length_c   1.000
_cell.angle_alpha   90.00
_cell.angle_beta   90.00
_cell.angle_gamma   90.00
#
_symmetry.space_group_name_H-M   'P 1'
#
loop_
_entity.id
_entity.type
_entity.pdbx_description
1 polymer ?
#
loop_
_entity_poly.entity_id
_entity_poly.type
_entity_poly.pdbx_seq_one_letter_code
_entity_poly.pdbx_strand_id
1 'polypeptide(L)'
;NHDFIWNALNQISESTIVNELSKPQSNPVRGWLELNLIARRSDMQPKIIQPWINKWYEVYDGHAAGKLFALKLVEESKKSNIKPERIALMLPLSGRLEEVSKAIQNGFLYAYYEDNVNQNPALDVKLEIIDASTDVNEFDLQYRQAIKNGADLIVGPINKELVERLQTEGKLKVPT
;
A
#
# COMPACT_ATOMS: atom_id res chain seq x y z
N ASN A 1 -7.59 26.65 -1.48
CA ASN A 1 -7.08 25.63 -0.56
C ASN A 1 -6.65 24.40 -1.39
N HIS A 2 -5.37 24.10 -1.43
CA HIS A 2 -4.78 23.08 -2.30
C HIS A 2 -5.26 21.68 -1.93
N ASP A 3 -5.52 21.42 -0.64
CA ASP A 3 -6.04 20.13 -0.16
C ASP A 3 -7.45 19.84 -0.72
N PHE A 4 -8.26 20.88 -0.88
CA PHE A 4 -9.59 20.70 -1.48
C PHE A 4 -9.49 20.24 -2.95
N ILE A 5 -8.61 20.87 -3.73
CA ILE A 5 -8.37 20.48 -5.12
C ILE A 5 -7.86 19.03 -5.19
N TRP A 6 -6.89 18.70 -4.33
CA TRP A 6 -6.31 17.37 -4.28
C TRP A 6 -7.33 16.29 -3.94
N ASN A 7 -8.12 16.53 -2.89
CA ASN A 7 -9.16 15.59 -2.47
C ASN A 7 -10.25 15.41 -3.55
N ALA A 8 -10.63 16.48 -4.24
CA ALA A 8 -11.55 16.39 -5.36
C ALA A 8 -11.00 15.55 -6.52
N LEU A 9 -9.71 15.73 -6.87
CA LEU A 9 -9.05 14.95 -7.91
C LEU A 9 -8.94 13.47 -7.56
N ASN A 10 -8.72 13.14 -6.30
CA ASN A 10 -8.65 11.74 -5.84
C ASN A 10 -9.99 10.98 -5.95
N GLN A 11 -11.11 11.69 -6.05
CA GLN A 11 -12.43 11.10 -6.26
C GLN A 11 -12.75 10.84 -7.74
N ILE A 12 -11.97 11.39 -8.66
CA ILE A 12 -12.20 11.22 -10.10
C ILE A 12 -11.47 9.97 -10.59
N SER A 13 -12.06 9.22 -11.54
CA SER A 13 -11.40 8.06 -12.12
C SER A 13 -10.17 8.45 -12.96
N GLU A 14 -9.18 7.55 -13.04
CA GLU A 14 -7.99 7.79 -13.88
C GLU A 14 -8.36 8.02 -15.34
N SER A 15 -9.30 7.24 -15.87
CA SER A 15 -9.79 7.41 -17.22
C SER A 15 -10.41 8.78 -17.49
N THR A 16 -11.10 9.37 -16.51
CA THR A 16 -11.64 10.72 -16.59
C THR A 16 -10.51 11.75 -16.64
N ILE A 17 -9.48 11.61 -15.80
CA ILE A 17 -8.32 12.52 -15.77
C ILE A 17 -7.58 12.47 -17.12
N VAL A 18 -7.33 11.28 -17.65
CA VAL A 18 -6.69 11.10 -18.96
C VAL A 18 -7.51 11.74 -20.08
N ASN A 19 -8.84 11.58 -20.04
CA ASN A 19 -9.73 12.21 -21.01
C ASN A 19 -9.70 13.75 -20.91
N GLU A 20 -9.66 14.31 -19.69
CA GLU A 20 -9.52 15.76 -19.51
C GLU A 20 -8.17 16.27 -20.00
N LEU A 21 -7.09 15.53 -19.81
CA LEU A 21 -5.76 15.88 -20.33
C LEU A 21 -5.65 15.88 -21.86
N SER A 22 -6.53 15.14 -22.54
CA SER A 22 -6.60 15.17 -24.02
C SER A 22 -7.24 16.42 -24.58
N LYS A 23 -7.94 17.21 -23.74
CA LYS A 23 -8.55 18.50 -24.11
C LYS A 23 -7.58 19.66 -23.84
N PRO A 24 -7.77 20.81 -24.52
CA PRO A 24 -7.04 22.02 -24.17
C PRO A 24 -7.33 22.44 -22.73
N GLN A 25 -6.29 22.52 -21.90
CA GLN A 25 -6.39 22.93 -20.51
C GLN A 25 -5.41 24.09 -20.23
N SER A 26 -5.76 24.96 -19.28
CA SER A 26 -4.81 25.93 -18.75
C SER A 26 -3.68 25.22 -17.99
N ASN A 27 -2.47 25.79 -18.00
CA ASN A 27 -1.31 25.22 -17.30
C ASN A 27 -1.58 24.87 -15.81
N PRO A 28 -2.27 25.73 -15.03
CA PRO A 28 -2.57 25.37 -13.64
C PRO A 28 -3.45 24.12 -13.50
N VAL A 29 -4.48 23.97 -14.34
CA VAL A 29 -5.36 22.79 -14.29
C VAL A 29 -4.61 21.55 -14.75
N ARG A 30 -3.88 21.66 -15.86
CA ARG A 30 -3.09 20.59 -16.41
C ARG A 30 -2.03 20.08 -15.43
N GLY A 31 -1.34 21.00 -14.75
CA GLY A 31 -0.35 20.65 -13.73
C GLY A 31 -0.94 19.83 -12.57
N TRP A 32 -2.13 20.19 -12.10
CA TRP A 32 -2.84 19.41 -11.07
C TRP A 32 -3.23 18.02 -11.54
N LEU A 33 -3.76 17.89 -12.76
CA LEU A 33 -4.18 16.61 -13.34
C LEU A 33 -2.98 15.67 -13.54
N GLU A 34 -1.88 16.18 -14.10
CA GLU A 34 -0.67 15.39 -14.32
C GLU A 34 -0.01 14.98 -13.00
N LEU A 35 0.05 15.88 -12.01
CA LEU A 35 0.58 15.54 -10.69
C LEU A 35 -0.26 14.45 -9.99
N ASN A 36 -1.59 14.50 -10.15
CA ASN A 36 -2.46 13.47 -9.60
C ASN A 36 -2.23 12.10 -10.27
N LEU A 37 -2.01 12.05 -11.59
CA LEU A 37 -1.65 10.80 -12.27
C LEU A 37 -0.31 10.25 -11.79
N ILE A 38 0.68 11.12 -11.56
CA ILE A 38 1.98 10.70 -11.00
C ILE A 38 1.76 10.11 -9.59
N ALA A 39 0.92 10.74 -8.78
CA ALA A 39 0.63 10.30 -7.42
C ALA A 39 -0.08 8.94 -7.37
N ARG A 40 -0.94 8.64 -8.34
CA ARG A 40 -1.62 7.32 -8.42
C ARG A 40 -0.66 6.17 -8.71
N ARG A 41 0.56 6.49 -9.10
CA ARG A 41 1.67 5.56 -9.30
C ARG A 41 2.68 5.61 -8.17
N SER A 42 2.26 6.09 -6.99
CA SER A 42 3.09 6.18 -5.78
C SER A 42 3.44 4.81 -5.18
N ASP A 43 2.79 3.74 -5.63
CA ASP A 43 3.18 2.36 -5.42
C ASP A 43 4.50 1.98 -6.11
N MET A 44 4.91 2.75 -7.11
CA MET A 44 6.19 2.57 -7.78
C MET A 44 7.36 3.01 -6.91
N GLN A 45 8.51 2.37 -7.12
CA GLN A 45 9.73 2.70 -6.39
C GLN A 45 10.09 4.21 -6.53
N PRO A 46 10.63 4.85 -5.49
CA PRO A 46 11.03 6.25 -5.52
C PRO A 46 11.95 6.60 -6.69
N LYS A 47 12.79 5.66 -7.12
CA LYS A 47 13.67 5.81 -8.30
C LYS A 47 12.90 6.03 -9.61
N ILE A 48 11.67 5.53 -9.69
CA ILE A 48 10.82 5.65 -10.88
C ILE A 48 10.00 6.95 -10.81
N ILE A 49 9.47 7.29 -9.65
CA ILE A 49 8.63 8.48 -9.44
C ILE A 49 9.45 9.78 -9.49
N GLN A 50 10.64 9.79 -8.90
CA GLN A 50 11.46 10.99 -8.80
C GLN A 50 11.74 11.69 -10.14
N PRO A 51 12.13 10.98 -11.22
CA PRO A 51 12.29 11.59 -12.53
C PRO A 51 11.02 12.25 -13.08
N TRP A 52 9.85 11.67 -12.83
CA TRP A 52 8.56 12.20 -13.29
C TRP A 52 8.20 13.47 -12.54
N ILE A 53 8.45 13.51 -11.25
CA ILE A 53 8.23 14.69 -10.42
C ILE A 53 9.22 15.81 -10.81
N ASN A 54 10.48 15.49 -11.08
CA ASN A 54 11.46 16.46 -11.55
C ASN A 54 11.03 17.08 -12.88
N LYS A 55 10.60 16.24 -13.83
CA LYS A 55 10.08 16.71 -15.12
C LYS A 55 8.83 17.58 -14.97
N TRP A 56 7.95 17.21 -14.05
CA TRP A 56 6.77 18.00 -13.74
C TRP A 56 7.15 19.41 -13.23
N TYR A 57 8.19 19.53 -12.39
CA TYR A 57 8.70 20.81 -11.92
C TYR A 57 9.27 21.68 -13.04
N GLU A 58 9.98 21.05 -13.99
CA GLU A 58 10.55 21.76 -15.13
C GLU A 58 9.45 22.37 -16.02
N VAL A 59 8.33 21.65 -16.19
CA VAL A 59 7.20 22.06 -17.03
C VAL A 59 6.30 23.07 -16.32
N TYR A 60 6.12 22.92 -15.01
CA TYR A 60 5.16 23.69 -14.20
C TYR A 60 5.86 24.52 -13.12
N ASP A 61 6.92 25.23 -13.48
CA ASP A 61 7.62 26.13 -12.54
C ASP A 61 6.65 27.16 -11.97
N GLY A 62 6.71 27.39 -10.65
CA GLY A 62 5.81 28.28 -9.94
C GLY A 62 4.36 27.80 -9.79
N HIS A 63 4.05 26.54 -10.14
CA HIS A 63 2.71 26.00 -9.99
C HIS A 63 2.26 25.96 -8.53
N ALA A 64 0.96 26.21 -8.28
CA ALA A 64 0.38 26.28 -6.95
C ALA A 64 0.51 25.01 -6.09
N ALA A 65 0.66 23.82 -6.72
CA ALA A 65 0.96 22.58 -6.03
C ALA A 65 2.36 22.58 -5.39
N GLY A 66 3.28 23.41 -5.91
CA GLY A 66 4.58 23.71 -5.33
C GLY A 66 5.47 22.53 -4.98
N LYS A 67 6.69 22.84 -4.59
CA LYS A 67 7.68 21.83 -4.16
C LYS A 67 7.20 20.95 -3.00
N LEU A 68 6.38 21.52 -2.10
CA LEU A 68 5.91 20.81 -0.91
C LEU A 68 5.01 19.60 -1.24
N PHE A 69 4.09 19.73 -2.21
CA PHE A 69 3.14 18.66 -2.54
C PHE A 69 3.83 17.51 -3.27
N ALA A 70 4.67 17.83 -4.24
CA ALA A 70 5.41 16.82 -4.99
C ALA A 70 6.50 16.14 -4.13
N LEU A 71 7.16 16.86 -3.21
CA LEU A 71 8.06 16.24 -2.22
C LEU A 71 7.32 15.32 -1.26
N LYS A 72 6.12 15.71 -0.82
CA LYS A 72 5.28 14.86 0.03
C LYS A 72 4.91 13.55 -0.68
N LEU A 73 4.61 13.58 -1.98
CA LEU A 73 4.36 12.38 -2.77
C LEU A 73 5.58 11.46 -2.85
N VAL A 74 6.79 12.01 -2.99
CA VAL A 74 8.04 11.22 -2.95
C VAL A 74 8.25 10.60 -1.57
N GLU A 75 7.98 11.34 -0.50
CA GLU A 75 8.07 10.79 0.87
C GLU A 75 7.03 9.72 1.15
N GLU A 76 5.81 9.90 0.68
CA GLU A 76 4.74 8.88 0.77
C GLU A 76 5.09 7.64 -0.04
N SER A 77 5.64 7.80 -1.26
CA SER A 77 6.13 6.67 -2.05
C SER A 77 7.25 5.90 -1.37
N LYS A 78 8.13 6.57 -0.63
CA LYS A 78 9.17 5.91 0.18
C LYS A 78 8.57 5.08 1.32
N LYS A 79 7.48 5.55 1.93
CA LYS A 79 6.79 4.84 3.01
C LYS A 79 6.01 3.63 2.50
N SER A 80 5.36 3.74 1.33
CA SER A 80 4.61 2.64 0.72
C SER A 80 5.50 1.61 0.01
N ASN A 81 6.78 1.93 -0.24
CA ASN A 81 7.75 1.05 -0.86
C ASN A 81 8.68 0.32 0.12
N ILE A 82 8.32 0.21 1.38
CA ILE A 82 8.92 -0.83 2.22
C ILE A 82 8.30 -2.14 1.73
N LYS A 83 8.95 -2.74 0.69
CA LYS A 83 8.62 -4.10 0.30
C LYS A 83 8.95 -4.99 1.48
N PRO A 84 8.00 -5.76 1.98
CA PRO A 84 8.30 -6.67 3.07
C PRO A 84 9.32 -7.70 2.58
N GLU A 85 10.29 -8.00 3.42
CA GLU A 85 11.22 -9.12 3.19
C GLU A 85 10.62 -10.44 3.71
N ARG A 86 9.74 -10.32 4.71
CA ARG A 86 9.06 -11.47 5.31
C ARG A 86 7.62 -11.15 5.69
N ILE A 87 6.70 -11.82 5.02
CA ILE A 87 5.25 -11.71 5.26
C ILE A 87 4.80 -12.86 6.16
N ALA A 88 4.07 -12.58 7.23
CA ALA A 88 3.31 -13.58 7.97
C ALA A 88 1.83 -13.47 7.63
N LEU A 89 1.27 -14.51 7.00
CA LEU A 89 -0.16 -14.64 6.73
C LEU A 89 -0.80 -15.39 7.90
N MET A 90 -1.49 -14.66 8.77
CA MET A 90 -2.10 -15.17 10.01
C MET A 90 -3.60 -15.30 9.83
N LEU A 91 -4.08 -16.51 9.56
CA LEU A 91 -5.48 -16.82 9.31
C LEU A 91 -5.91 -18.03 10.15
N PRO A 92 -7.14 -18.05 10.70
CA PRO A 92 -7.67 -19.25 11.40
C PRO A 92 -8.00 -20.32 10.35
N LEU A 93 -7.04 -21.23 10.11
CA LEU A 93 -7.14 -22.28 9.09
C LEU A 93 -7.90 -23.51 9.60
N SER A 94 -8.40 -23.45 10.82
CA SER A 94 -9.21 -24.47 11.47
C SER A 94 -10.48 -23.87 12.08
N GLY A 95 -11.48 -24.70 12.36
CA GLY A 95 -12.72 -24.31 13.02
C GLY A 95 -13.70 -23.55 12.10
N ARG A 96 -14.52 -22.67 12.72
CA ARG A 96 -15.66 -22.03 12.05
C ARG A 96 -15.29 -21.14 10.87
N LEU A 97 -14.10 -20.57 10.86
CA LEU A 97 -13.62 -19.65 9.83
C LEU A 97 -12.73 -20.33 8.78
N GLU A 98 -12.56 -21.63 8.85
CA GLU A 98 -11.65 -22.42 8.01
C GLU A 98 -11.89 -22.18 6.50
N GLU A 99 -13.13 -22.30 6.03
CA GLU A 99 -13.46 -22.18 4.61
C GLU A 99 -13.14 -20.77 4.07
N VAL A 100 -13.52 -19.73 4.81
CA VAL A 100 -13.25 -18.34 4.46
C VAL A 100 -11.74 -18.08 4.47
N SER A 101 -11.05 -18.57 5.48
CA SER A 101 -9.59 -18.44 5.63
C SER A 101 -8.85 -19.11 4.47
N LYS A 102 -9.28 -20.31 4.07
CA LYS A 102 -8.70 -21.03 2.92
C LYS A 102 -8.94 -20.29 1.60
N ALA A 103 -10.11 -19.69 1.42
CA ALA A 103 -10.39 -18.87 0.23
C ALA A 103 -9.46 -17.64 0.17
N ILE A 104 -9.30 -16.95 1.31
CA ILE A 104 -8.37 -15.81 1.42
C ILE A 104 -6.93 -16.26 1.18
N GLN A 105 -6.50 -17.36 1.81
CA GLN A 105 -5.16 -17.92 1.62
C GLN A 105 -4.88 -18.24 0.16
N ASN A 106 -5.80 -18.90 -0.53
CA ASN A 106 -5.64 -19.25 -1.94
C ASN A 106 -5.51 -18.01 -2.82
N GLY A 107 -6.35 -16.98 -2.58
CA GLY A 107 -6.26 -15.71 -3.32
C GLY A 107 -4.94 -14.97 -3.05
N PHE A 108 -4.49 -14.97 -1.80
CA PHE A 108 -3.20 -14.38 -1.43
C PHE A 108 -2.02 -15.13 -2.07
N LEU A 109 -2.03 -16.45 -2.01
CA LEU A 109 -0.98 -17.29 -2.62
C LEU A 109 -0.93 -17.10 -4.12
N TYR A 110 -2.08 -17.02 -4.78
CA TYR A 110 -2.14 -16.75 -6.22
C TYR A 110 -1.42 -15.44 -6.55
N ALA A 111 -1.79 -14.34 -5.89
CA ALA A 111 -1.17 -13.04 -6.11
C ALA A 111 0.33 -13.04 -5.75
N TYR A 112 0.71 -13.69 -4.64
CA TYR A 112 2.10 -13.81 -4.21
C TYR A 112 2.98 -14.52 -5.25
N TYR A 113 2.50 -15.64 -5.79
CA TYR A 113 3.25 -16.38 -6.81
C TYR A 113 3.26 -15.68 -8.16
N GLU A 114 2.16 -15.04 -8.54
CA GLU A 114 2.07 -14.28 -9.80
C GLU A 114 3.05 -13.10 -9.79
N ASP A 115 3.14 -12.38 -8.67
CA ASP A 115 4.07 -11.26 -8.49
C ASP A 115 5.54 -11.73 -8.50
N ASN A 116 5.85 -12.85 -7.87
CA ASN A 116 7.19 -13.44 -7.87
C ASN A 116 7.63 -13.98 -9.23
N VAL A 117 6.71 -14.48 -10.05
CA VAL A 117 7.01 -14.97 -11.42
C VAL A 117 7.23 -13.81 -12.39
N ASN A 118 6.47 -12.72 -12.24
CA ASN A 118 6.49 -11.58 -13.16
C ASN A 118 7.50 -10.49 -12.77
N GLN A 119 7.96 -10.46 -11.53
CA GLN A 119 8.98 -9.54 -11.04
C GLN A 119 10.31 -10.26 -10.87
N ASN A 120 11.37 -9.61 -11.35
CA ASN A 120 12.78 -9.94 -11.24
C ASN A 120 13.10 -10.85 -10.03
N PRO A 121 13.75 -12.02 -10.18
CA PRO A 121 14.07 -12.98 -9.12
C PRO A 121 14.95 -12.46 -7.99
N ALA A 122 15.25 -11.16 -7.96
CA ALA A 122 16.02 -10.49 -6.92
C ALA A 122 15.20 -10.14 -5.64
N LEU A 123 13.91 -10.43 -5.58
CA LEU A 123 13.07 -10.15 -4.41
C LEU A 123 12.54 -11.48 -3.84
N ASP A 124 13.39 -12.13 -3.06
CA ASP A 124 13.04 -13.34 -2.27
C ASP A 124 12.22 -12.93 -1.03
N VAL A 125 10.96 -12.49 -1.26
CA VAL A 125 10.03 -12.22 -0.16
C VAL A 125 9.64 -13.55 0.45
N LYS A 126 9.95 -13.76 1.73
CA LYS A 126 9.60 -14.99 2.45
C LYS A 126 8.17 -14.92 2.95
N LEU A 127 7.38 -15.94 2.67
CA LEU A 127 6.02 -16.07 3.17
C LEU A 127 5.96 -17.17 4.23
N GLU A 128 5.47 -16.82 5.43
CA GLU A 128 5.13 -17.73 6.50
C GLU A 128 3.61 -17.77 6.67
N ILE A 129 3.02 -18.96 6.64
CA ILE A 129 1.57 -19.14 6.86
C ILE A 129 1.37 -19.68 8.26
N ILE A 130 0.57 -19.00 9.05
CA ILE A 130 0.30 -19.33 10.46
C ILE A 130 -1.19 -19.61 10.62
N ASP A 131 -1.52 -20.79 11.13
CA ASP A 131 -2.88 -21.09 11.62
C ASP A 131 -3.11 -20.29 12.91
N ALA A 132 -3.76 -19.14 12.75
CA ALA A 132 -3.93 -18.19 13.83
C ALA A 132 -5.07 -18.61 14.75
N SER A 133 -4.79 -18.68 16.05
CA SER A 133 -5.81 -18.93 17.05
C SER A 133 -6.88 -17.84 17.07
N THR A 134 -8.11 -18.23 17.36
CA THR A 134 -9.21 -17.30 17.66
C THR A 134 -9.24 -16.90 19.13
N ASP A 135 -8.47 -17.58 20.00
CA ASP A 135 -8.23 -17.15 21.38
C ASP A 135 -7.28 -15.97 21.41
N VAL A 136 -7.66 -14.94 22.16
CA VAL A 136 -6.96 -13.66 22.22
C VAL A 136 -5.53 -13.79 22.74
N ASN A 137 -5.32 -14.58 23.78
CA ASN A 137 -4.00 -14.70 24.43
C ASN A 137 -3.04 -15.52 23.57
N GLU A 138 -3.56 -16.58 22.97
CA GLU A 138 -2.79 -17.45 22.07
C GLU A 138 -2.43 -16.69 20.80
N PHE A 139 -3.37 -15.94 20.23
CA PHE A 139 -3.10 -15.06 19.09
C PHE A 139 -1.99 -14.03 19.39
N ASP A 140 -2.05 -13.36 20.56
CA ASP A 140 -1.02 -12.41 20.98
C ASP A 140 0.38 -13.05 21.03
N LEU A 141 0.47 -14.30 21.48
CA LEU A 141 1.73 -15.04 21.49
C LEU A 141 2.22 -15.36 20.07
N GLN A 142 1.33 -15.84 19.21
CA GLN A 142 1.62 -16.14 17.82
C GLN A 142 2.05 -14.86 17.05
N TYR A 143 1.36 -13.73 17.26
CA TYR A 143 1.69 -12.44 16.66
C TYR A 143 3.09 -11.97 17.04
N ARG A 144 3.43 -12.01 18.34
CA ARG A 144 4.76 -11.66 18.83
C ARG A 144 5.83 -12.61 18.30
N GLN A 145 5.51 -13.89 18.16
CA GLN A 145 6.47 -14.87 17.62
C GLN A 145 6.73 -14.63 16.14
N ALA A 146 5.70 -14.31 15.35
CA ALA A 146 5.88 -13.95 13.94
C ALA A 146 6.84 -12.74 13.77
N ILE A 147 6.65 -11.69 14.59
CA ILE A 147 7.56 -10.52 14.60
C ILE A 147 8.98 -10.92 15.03
N LYS A 148 9.11 -11.75 16.06
CA LYS A 148 10.43 -12.24 16.53
C LYS A 148 11.13 -13.09 15.46
N ASN A 149 10.37 -13.82 14.64
CA ASN A 149 10.87 -14.58 13.48
C ASN A 149 11.25 -13.67 12.31
N GLY A 150 11.04 -12.35 12.43
CA GLY A 150 11.44 -11.35 11.46
C GLY A 150 10.33 -10.94 10.49
N ALA A 151 9.05 -11.26 10.76
CA ALA A 151 7.96 -10.73 9.96
C ALA A 151 7.93 -9.19 10.05
N ASP A 152 7.96 -8.53 8.91
CA ASP A 152 7.91 -7.08 8.74
C ASP A 152 6.60 -6.60 8.12
N LEU A 153 5.76 -7.55 7.69
CA LEU A 153 4.36 -7.35 7.33
C LEU A 153 3.53 -8.53 7.85
N ILE A 154 2.42 -8.25 8.51
CA ILE A 154 1.43 -9.26 8.92
C ILE A 154 0.15 -9.04 8.14
N VAL A 155 -0.41 -10.10 7.56
CA VAL A 155 -1.71 -10.09 6.87
C VAL A 155 -2.68 -10.95 7.69
N GLY A 156 -3.73 -10.33 8.23
CA GLY A 156 -4.64 -10.89 9.22
C GLY A 156 -4.49 -10.17 10.57
N PRO A 157 -5.29 -10.54 11.59
CA PRO A 157 -6.33 -11.57 11.58
C PRO A 157 -7.61 -11.12 10.86
N ILE A 158 -8.52 -12.07 10.58
CA ILE A 158 -9.86 -11.76 10.05
C ILE A 158 -10.95 -11.68 11.13
N ASN A 159 -10.60 -11.98 12.35
CA ASN A 159 -11.51 -11.88 13.50
C ASN A 159 -11.58 -10.42 13.96
N LYS A 160 -12.78 -9.83 13.95
CA LYS A 160 -13.04 -8.44 14.33
C LYS A 160 -12.52 -8.09 15.73
N GLU A 161 -12.75 -8.96 16.70
CA GLU A 161 -12.33 -8.74 18.10
C GLU A 161 -10.80 -8.63 18.22
N LEU A 162 -10.06 -9.48 17.51
CA LEU A 162 -8.60 -9.44 17.48
C LEU A 162 -8.09 -8.17 16.77
N VAL A 163 -8.75 -7.74 15.67
CA VAL A 163 -8.40 -6.50 14.97
C VAL A 163 -8.60 -5.29 15.85
N GLU A 164 -9.77 -5.17 16.51
CA GLU A 164 -10.08 -4.06 17.43
C GLU A 164 -9.08 -4.00 18.59
N ARG A 165 -8.68 -5.14 19.11
CA ARG A 165 -7.69 -5.22 20.18
C ARG A 165 -6.31 -4.77 19.74
N LEU A 166 -5.82 -5.22 18.60
CA LEU A 166 -4.53 -4.79 18.05
C LEU A 166 -4.47 -3.27 17.87
N GLN A 167 -5.56 -2.65 17.42
CA GLN A 167 -5.65 -1.21 17.21
C GLN A 167 -5.69 -0.43 18.52
N THR A 168 -6.51 -0.87 19.50
CA THR A 168 -6.71 -0.14 20.77
C THR A 168 -5.54 -0.22 21.72
N GLU A 169 -4.81 -1.33 21.74
CA GLU A 169 -3.69 -1.51 22.65
C GLU A 169 -2.36 -0.95 22.12
N GLY A 170 -2.35 -0.31 20.93
CA GLY A 170 -1.14 0.26 20.33
C GLY A 170 -0.03 -0.77 20.13
N LYS A 171 -0.39 -2.04 19.99
CA LYS A 171 0.56 -3.17 19.90
C LYS A 171 1.08 -3.42 18.50
N LEU A 172 0.62 -2.67 17.49
CA LEU A 172 1.09 -2.80 16.12
C LEU A 172 2.56 -2.38 16.04
N LYS A 173 3.46 -3.34 15.96
CA LYS A 173 4.90 -3.11 15.81
C LYS A 173 5.37 -3.16 14.37
N VAL A 174 4.58 -3.76 13.51
CA VAL A 174 4.76 -3.85 12.06
C VAL A 174 3.43 -3.54 11.36
N PRO A 175 3.42 -3.15 10.09
CA PRO A 175 2.20 -3.04 9.30
C PRO A 175 1.38 -4.33 9.38
N THR A 176 0.09 -4.20 9.70
CA THR A 176 -0.83 -5.34 9.89
C THR A 176 -2.18 -5.03 9.29
#